data_0a2d104ec0b44ab832b55bd2fffe35f8
#
_entry.id   0a2d104ec0b44ab832b55bd2fffe35f8
#
_cell.length_a   1.000
_cell.length_b   1.000
_cell.length_c   1.000
_cell.angle_alpha   90.00
_cell.angle_beta   90.00
_cell.angle_gamma   90.00
#
_symmetry.space_group_name_H-M   'P 1'
#
loop_
_entity.id
_entity.type
_entity.pdbx_description
1 polymer ?
#
loop_
_entity_poly.entity_id
_entity_poly.type
_entity_poly.pdbx_seq_one_letter_code
_entity_poly.pdbx_strand_id
1 'polypeptide(L)'
;MAGIKPGDIVARLSYGKDIFFKVKAVIITDQGQRTALLKGLDVRLSADAPLEDLELQPAEQVLFYRHQDIHRCNSYFRRARERQEARREAYLTWMDVAAGSEGTQRGAPGEGEGFFELPGRVLHVDGDAEYLDRCLHAYQQLRLPVRGFFVAEEEQAFRVPELLSRYTPDILVLTGHDGLTRQKGDMSSLDSYRHSKDFVAAIRAARRLRPSHDDLVIFAGACQSYYEALLEAGATFASSPARILIHAFDPLLVVERVAYTPIHETVTPQEIIKDTITGEGSIGGVEIKGKLRLGYPASPHLRFLSATSG
;
A
#
# COMPACT_ATOMS: atom_id res chain seq x y z
N MET A 1 39.52 -5.77 4.58
CA MET A 1 38.07 -5.90 4.40
C MET A 1 37.60 -4.74 3.52
N ALA A 2 36.88 -5.00 2.43
CA ALA A 2 36.32 -3.91 1.61
C ALA A 2 35.32 -3.13 2.48
N GLY A 3 35.52 -1.81 2.56
CA GLY A 3 34.64 -0.95 3.38
C GLY A 3 33.23 -0.91 2.81
N ILE A 4 32.21 -0.88 3.67
CA ILE A 4 30.80 -0.70 3.31
C ILE A 4 30.62 0.61 2.55
N LYS A 5 29.92 0.58 1.41
CA LYS A 5 29.72 1.72 0.49
C LYS A 5 28.25 1.82 0.04
N PRO A 6 27.83 2.97 -0.48
CA PRO A 6 26.49 3.13 -1.05
C PRO A 6 26.20 2.06 -2.12
N GLY A 7 24.99 1.49 -2.08
CA GLY A 7 24.54 0.39 -2.93
C GLY A 7 24.73 -1.00 -2.34
N ASP A 8 25.60 -1.18 -1.36
CA ASP A 8 25.79 -2.47 -0.69
C ASP A 8 24.53 -2.90 0.06
N ILE A 9 24.31 -4.21 0.13
CA ILE A 9 23.26 -4.80 0.95
C ILE A 9 23.89 -5.31 2.24
N VAL A 10 23.33 -4.86 3.35
CA VAL A 10 23.83 -5.12 4.70
C VAL A 10 22.69 -5.58 5.62
N ALA A 11 23.05 -6.25 6.70
CA ALA A 11 22.15 -6.54 7.82
C ALA A 11 22.76 -6.02 9.12
N ARG A 12 21.91 -5.69 10.11
CA ARG A 12 22.36 -5.21 11.41
C ARG A 12 22.64 -6.36 12.35
N LEU A 13 23.83 -6.35 12.94
CA LEU A 13 24.27 -7.34 13.93
C LEU A 13 23.43 -7.26 15.20
N SER A 14 23.19 -6.04 15.70
CA SER A 14 22.44 -5.77 16.93
C SER A 14 20.97 -6.22 16.88
N TYR A 15 20.39 -6.45 15.69
CA TYR A 15 19.02 -6.94 15.48
C TYR A 15 18.99 -8.38 14.93
N GLY A 16 20.06 -9.15 15.08
CA GLY A 16 20.07 -10.55 14.67
C GLY A 16 20.00 -10.79 13.16
N LYS A 17 20.25 -9.74 12.35
CA LYS A 17 20.25 -9.79 10.86
C LYS A 17 18.88 -10.15 10.27
N ASP A 18 17.81 -9.80 10.93
CA ASP A 18 16.43 -10.11 10.57
C ASP A 18 15.92 -9.33 9.33
N ILE A 19 16.54 -8.18 9.03
CA ILE A 19 16.17 -7.31 7.91
C ILE A 19 17.41 -7.00 7.07
N PHE A 20 17.22 -7.05 5.75
CA PHE A 20 18.24 -6.61 4.80
C PHE A 20 18.00 -5.15 4.39
N PHE A 21 19.07 -4.37 4.39
CA PHE A 21 19.07 -2.95 4.05
C PHE A 21 19.98 -2.66 2.87
N LYS A 22 19.58 -1.73 2.03
CA LYS A 22 20.44 -1.07 1.05
C LYS A 22 21.08 0.14 1.69
N VAL A 23 22.40 0.24 1.61
CA VAL A 23 23.15 1.44 2.03
C VAL A 23 22.86 2.56 1.05
N LYS A 24 22.28 3.68 1.52
CA LYS A 24 22.01 4.88 0.71
C LYS A 24 23.18 5.83 0.70
N ALA A 25 23.79 6.03 1.86
CA ALA A 25 24.96 6.90 2.04
C ALA A 25 25.79 6.45 3.26
N VAL A 26 27.04 6.82 3.29
CA VAL A 26 27.90 6.74 4.49
C VAL A 26 28.28 8.16 4.86
N ILE A 27 27.99 8.56 6.07
CA ILE A 27 28.25 9.88 6.62
C ILE A 27 29.20 9.80 7.82
N ILE A 28 29.83 10.90 8.14
CA ILE A 28 30.60 11.06 9.38
C ILE A 28 29.76 11.98 10.27
N THR A 29 29.41 11.49 11.46
CA THR A 29 28.66 12.30 12.44
C THR A 29 29.57 13.37 13.03
N ASP A 30 28.99 14.37 13.72
CA ASP A 30 29.72 15.43 14.43
C ASP A 30 30.69 14.88 15.49
N GLN A 31 30.46 13.65 15.93
CA GLN A 31 31.34 12.93 16.89
C GLN A 31 32.45 12.13 16.18
N GLY A 32 32.59 12.27 14.85
CA GLY A 32 33.59 11.55 14.06
C GLY A 32 33.27 10.07 13.80
N GLN A 33 32.08 9.58 14.17
CA GLN A 33 31.68 8.21 13.94
C GLN A 33 31.15 8.02 12.50
N ARG A 34 31.60 6.95 11.84
CA ARG A 34 31.10 6.59 10.50
C ARG A 34 29.75 5.85 10.64
N THR A 35 28.71 6.43 10.05
CA THR A 35 27.34 5.93 10.12
C THR A 35 26.79 5.74 8.72
N ALA A 36 26.13 4.60 8.45
CA ALA A 36 25.43 4.37 7.21
C ALA A 36 23.96 4.79 7.34
N LEU A 37 23.45 5.45 6.31
CA LEU A 37 22.00 5.64 6.10
C LEU A 37 21.47 4.45 5.33
N LEU A 38 20.46 3.81 5.88
CA LEU A 38 19.95 2.51 5.46
C LEU A 38 18.50 2.62 5.00
N LYS A 39 18.15 1.83 3.98
CA LYS A 39 16.78 1.65 3.49
C LYS A 39 16.45 0.16 3.47
N GLY A 40 15.34 -0.24 4.07
CA GLY A 40 14.84 -1.62 4.02
C GLY A 40 14.62 -2.08 2.58
N LEU A 41 14.77 -3.38 2.32
CA LEU A 41 14.54 -3.93 0.98
C LEU A 41 13.05 -4.15 0.68
N ASP A 42 12.31 -4.66 1.63
CA ASP A 42 10.89 -5.05 1.53
C ASP A 42 9.99 -4.39 2.58
N VAL A 43 10.59 -3.72 3.56
CA VAL A 43 9.88 -2.96 4.60
C VAL A 43 10.13 -1.47 4.43
N ARG A 44 9.12 -0.64 4.68
CA ARG A 44 9.18 0.84 4.56
C ARG A 44 9.92 1.47 5.74
N LEU A 45 11.19 1.09 5.90
CA LEU A 45 12.05 1.53 7.00
C LEU A 45 13.27 2.28 6.48
N SER A 46 13.45 3.50 6.97
CA SER A 46 14.72 4.24 6.91
C SER A 46 15.37 4.23 8.29
N ALA A 47 16.61 3.81 8.36
CA ALA A 47 17.37 3.71 9.59
C ALA A 47 18.79 4.26 9.41
N ASP A 48 19.46 4.49 10.51
CA ASP A 48 20.89 4.75 10.55
C ASP A 48 21.58 3.74 11.48
N ALA A 49 22.79 3.38 11.16
CA ALA A 49 23.60 2.49 11.98
C ALA A 49 25.09 2.77 11.86
N PRO A 50 25.85 2.63 12.96
CA PRO A 50 27.30 2.62 12.90
C PRO A 50 27.80 1.51 11.96
N LEU A 51 28.89 1.74 11.23
CA LEU A 51 29.43 0.73 10.31
C LEU A 51 29.81 -0.56 11.04
N GLU A 52 30.20 -0.49 12.29
CA GLU A 52 30.58 -1.63 13.14
C GLU A 52 29.39 -2.56 13.44
N ASP A 53 28.15 -2.04 13.38
CA ASP A 53 26.91 -2.80 13.59
C ASP A 53 26.40 -3.43 12.27
N LEU A 54 27.14 -3.30 11.18
CA LEU A 54 26.71 -3.74 9.87
C LEU A 54 27.58 -4.90 9.34
N GLU A 55 26.92 -5.89 8.78
CA GLU A 55 27.54 -6.98 8.05
C GLU A 55 27.11 -6.97 6.58
N LEU A 56 28.08 -6.95 5.69
CA LEU A 56 27.85 -7.07 4.25
C LEU A 56 27.27 -8.43 3.93
N GLN A 57 26.14 -8.47 3.21
CA GLN A 57 25.49 -9.71 2.87
C GLN A 57 26.03 -10.28 1.56
N PRO A 58 26.38 -11.57 1.51
CA PRO A 58 26.81 -12.25 0.29
C PRO A 58 25.72 -12.19 -0.79
N ALA A 59 26.11 -12.04 -2.06
CA ALA A 59 25.18 -11.95 -3.17
C ALA A 59 24.19 -13.13 -3.23
N GLU A 60 24.64 -14.33 -2.88
CA GLU A 60 23.80 -15.53 -2.82
C GLU A 60 22.68 -15.40 -1.76
N GLN A 61 23.00 -14.90 -0.56
CA GLN A 61 22.01 -14.67 0.49
C GLN A 61 21.02 -13.57 0.11
N VAL A 62 21.49 -12.50 -0.54
CA VAL A 62 20.62 -11.44 -1.06
C VAL A 62 19.65 -11.97 -2.12
N LEU A 63 20.15 -12.81 -3.04
CA LEU A 63 19.30 -13.44 -4.06
C LEU A 63 18.27 -14.37 -3.44
N PHE A 64 18.67 -15.19 -2.47
CA PHE A 64 17.76 -16.08 -1.75
C PHE A 64 16.66 -15.31 -1.00
N TYR A 65 17.04 -14.27 -0.27
CA TYR A 65 16.09 -13.38 0.43
C TYR A 65 15.08 -12.76 -0.54
N ARG A 66 15.55 -12.17 -1.65
CA ARG A 66 14.68 -11.58 -2.67
C ARG A 66 13.76 -12.62 -3.32
N HIS A 67 14.26 -13.81 -3.58
CA HIS A 67 13.48 -14.91 -4.16
C HIS A 67 12.34 -15.33 -3.21
N GLN A 68 12.63 -15.47 -1.92
CA GLN A 68 11.61 -15.76 -0.92
C GLN A 68 10.53 -14.64 -0.85
N ASP A 69 10.95 -13.38 -0.88
CA ASP A 69 10.03 -12.24 -0.86
C ASP A 69 9.14 -12.23 -2.11
N ILE A 70 9.71 -12.41 -3.29
CA ILE A 70 8.96 -12.51 -4.56
C ILE A 70 7.95 -13.66 -4.51
N HIS A 71 8.31 -14.83 -4.03
CA HIS A 71 7.40 -15.96 -3.89
C HIS A 71 6.25 -15.66 -2.94
N ARG A 72 6.56 -15.05 -1.79
CA ARG A 72 5.57 -14.60 -0.82
C ARG A 72 4.59 -13.61 -1.46
N CYS A 73 5.08 -12.53 -2.06
CA CYS A 73 4.25 -11.52 -2.72
C CYS A 73 3.37 -12.13 -3.82
N ASN A 74 3.94 -12.98 -4.68
CA ASN A 74 3.20 -13.64 -5.75
C ASN A 74 2.06 -14.52 -5.24
N SER A 75 2.22 -15.14 -4.06
CA SER A 75 1.15 -15.93 -3.44
C SER A 75 -0.05 -15.06 -3.03
N TYR A 76 0.20 -13.85 -2.50
CA TYR A 76 -0.86 -12.90 -2.16
C TYR A 76 -1.53 -12.31 -3.40
N PHE A 77 -0.75 -11.94 -4.41
CA PHE A 77 -1.29 -11.42 -5.68
C PHE A 77 -2.12 -12.46 -6.42
N ARG A 78 -1.72 -13.74 -6.39
CA ARG A 78 -2.51 -14.84 -6.95
C ARG A 78 -3.84 -14.96 -6.21
N ARG A 79 -3.85 -15.00 -4.86
CA ARG A 79 -5.08 -15.05 -4.06
C ARG A 79 -6.00 -13.87 -4.34
N ALA A 80 -5.45 -12.65 -4.49
CA ALA A 80 -6.23 -11.48 -4.86
C ALA A 80 -6.93 -11.65 -6.21
N ARG A 81 -6.21 -12.13 -7.23
CA ARG A 81 -6.79 -12.41 -8.56
C ARG A 81 -7.84 -13.53 -8.53
N GLU A 82 -7.58 -14.60 -7.82
CA GLU A 82 -8.54 -15.70 -7.64
C GLU A 82 -9.85 -15.18 -7.02
N ARG A 83 -9.78 -14.28 -6.03
CA ARG A 83 -10.98 -13.62 -5.47
C ARG A 83 -11.72 -12.76 -6.49
N GLN A 84 -11.00 -11.99 -7.31
CA GLN A 84 -11.60 -11.17 -8.37
C GLN A 84 -12.33 -12.06 -9.39
N GLU A 85 -11.69 -13.13 -9.85
CA GLU A 85 -12.26 -14.09 -10.81
C GLU A 85 -13.50 -14.79 -10.23
N ALA A 86 -13.41 -15.33 -9.02
CA ALA A 86 -14.54 -15.99 -8.36
C ALA A 86 -15.76 -15.05 -8.19
N ARG A 87 -15.50 -13.78 -7.86
CA ARG A 87 -16.59 -12.78 -7.76
C ARG A 87 -17.22 -12.50 -9.11
N ARG A 88 -16.41 -12.37 -10.15
CA ARG A 88 -16.90 -12.17 -11.51
C ARG A 88 -17.76 -13.32 -11.99
N GLU A 89 -17.32 -14.55 -11.74
CA GLU A 89 -18.09 -15.77 -12.05
C GLU A 89 -19.43 -15.83 -11.30
N ALA A 90 -19.41 -15.52 -10.00
CA ALA A 90 -20.63 -15.47 -9.18
C ALA A 90 -21.62 -14.43 -9.70
N TYR A 91 -21.15 -13.27 -10.15
CA TYR A 91 -22.01 -12.24 -10.73
C TYR A 91 -22.60 -12.67 -12.09
N LEU A 92 -21.82 -13.30 -12.96
CA LEU A 92 -22.31 -13.87 -14.24
C LEU A 92 -23.41 -14.90 -13.97
N THR A 93 -23.19 -15.82 -13.04
CA THR A 93 -24.18 -16.82 -12.66
C THR A 93 -25.47 -16.19 -12.16
N TRP A 94 -25.35 -15.13 -11.31
CA TRP A 94 -26.52 -14.40 -10.81
C TRP A 94 -27.31 -13.73 -11.95
N MET A 95 -26.60 -13.11 -12.93
CA MET A 95 -27.24 -12.48 -14.09
C MET A 95 -28.01 -13.49 -14.95
N ASP A 96 -27.46 -14.68 -15.17
CA ASP A 96 -28.11 -15.74 -15.96
C ASP A 96 -29.39 -16.22 -15.27
N VAL A 97 -29.36 -16.39 -13.97
CA VAL A 97 -30.56 -16.76 -13.17
C VAL A 97 -31.59 -15.62 -13.20
N ALA A 98 -31.18 -14.37 -13.01
CA ALA A 98 -32.07 -13.20 -13.03
C ALA A 98 -32.71 -12.95 -14.41
N ALA A 99 -32.05 -13.35 -15.51
CA ALA A 99 -32.57 -13.27 -16.85
C ALA A 99 -33.59 -14.39 -17.20
N GLY A 100 -33.90 -15.30 -16.26
CA GLY A 100 -34.84 -16.39 -16.46
C GLY A 100 -34.38 -17.46 -17.44
N SER A 101 -33.10 -17.54 -17.74
CA SER A 101 -32.51 -18.52 -18.65
C SER A 101 -32.18 -19.84 -17.95
N GLU A 102 -33.22 -20.51 -17.37
CA GLU A 102 -33.06 -21.90 -16.96
C GLU A 102 -32.83 -22.76 -18.23
N GLY A 103 -31.60 -23.21 -18.41
CA GLY A 103 -31.28 -24.36 -19.26
C GLY A 103 -30.92 -24.13 -20.71
N THR A 104 -30.70 -22.92 -21.19
CA THR A 104 -30.13 -22.71 -22.54
C THR A 104 -28.64 -22.48 -22.43
N GLN A 105 -27.82 -23.41 -22.93
CA GLN A 105 -26.40 -23.16 -23.18
C GLN A 105 -26.29 -21.94 -24.12
N ARG A 106 -26.10 -20.75 -23.54
CA ARG A 106 -25.68 -19.60 -24.37
C ARG A 106 -24.29 -19.91 -24.87
N GLY A 107 -24.12 -19.85 -26.19
CA GLY A 107 -22.81 -19.62 -26.77
C GLY A 107 -22.17 -18.41 -26.13
N ALA A 108 -20.84 -18.26 -26.25
CA ALA A 108 -20.13 -17.12 -25.69
C ALA A 108 -20.94 -15.83 -25.87
N PRO A 109 -21.09 -14.98 -24.81
CA PRO A 109 -21.92 -13.78 -24.87
C PRO A 109 -21.55 -12.97 -26.11
N GLY A 110 -22.56 -12.62 -26.93
CA GLY A 110 -22.35 -11.81 -28.11
C GLY A 110 -21.76 -10.47 -27.77
N GLU A 111 -21.03 -9.85 -28.69
CA GLU A 111 -20.50 -8.48 -28.50
C GLU A 111 -21.64 -7.54 -28.11
N GLY A 112 -21.60 -7.00 -26.88
CA GLY A 112 -22.60 -6.07 -26.32
C GLY A 112 -23.53 -6.65 -25.23
N GLU A 113 -23.51 -7.95 -24.92
CA GLU A 113 -24.36 -8.57 -23.91
C GLU A 113 -23.69 -8.77 -22.54
N GLY A 114 -22.47 -8.31 -22.34
CA GLY A 114 -21.73 -8.46 -21.09
C GLY A 114 -21.90 -7.31 -20.12
N PHE A 115 -21.38 -7.48 -18.92
CA PHE A 115 -21.19 -6.42 -17.93
C PHE A 115 -19.74 -5.96 -17.94
N PHE A 116 -19.48 -4.81 -17.33
CA PHE A 116 -18.14 -4.30 -17.08
C PHE A 116 -17.95 -3.92 -15.62
N GLU A 117 -16.71 -4.02 -15.15
CA GLU A 117 -16.32 -3.70 -13.79
C GLU A 117 -15.63 -2.34 -13.74
N LEU A 118 -15.99 -1.55 -12.73
CA LEU A 118 -15.35 -0.29 -12.40
C LEU A 118 -14.80 -0.39 -10.97
N PRO A 119 -13.57 -0.87 -10.80
CA PRO A 119 -12.93 -0.89 -9.49
C PRO A 119 -12.65 0.53 -9.00
N GLY A 120 -12.52 0.69 -7.68
CA GLY A 120 -12.19 1.97 -7.06
C GLY A 120 -10.91 2.57 -7.63
N ARG A 121 -10.94 3.86 -8.00
CA ARG A 121 -9.78 4.60 -8.51
C ARG A 121 -8.86 5.00 -7.38
N VAL A 122 -7.57 4.74 -7.57
CA VAL A 122 -6.54 4.94 -6.54
C VAL A 122 -5.68 6.15 -6.84
N LEU A 123 -5.46 6.99 -5.84
CA LEU A 123 -4.40 7.99 -5.80
C LEU A 123 -3.38 7.57 -4.74
N HIS A 124 -2.16 7.25 -5.15
CA HIS A 124 -1.07 6.86 -4.25
C HIS A 124 -0.03 7.97 -4.18
N VAL A 125 0.11 8.57 -3.01
CA VAL A 125 1.12 9.58 -2.69
C VAL A 125 2.13 8.95 -1.74
N ASP A 126 3.39 8.91 -2.15
CA ASP A 126 4.45 8.20 -1.43
C ASP A 126 5.67 9.10 -1.24
N GLY A 127 6.21 9.13 -0.03
CA GLY A 127 7.47 9.81 0.30
C GLY A 127 8.72 9.09 -0.21
N ASP A 128 8.57 7.93 -0.88
CA ASP A 128 9.68 7.19 -1.46
C ASP A 128 9.40 6.77 -2.91
N ALA A 129 10.16 7.34 -3.85
CA ALA A 129 9.99 7.08 -5.28
C ALA A 129 10.23 5.61 -5.66
N GLU A 130 11.16 4.91 -4.99
CA GLU A 130 11.51 3.52 -5.30
C GLU A 130 10.41 2.54 -4.83
N TYR A 131 9.81 2.80 -3.65
CA TYR A 131 8.65 2.03 -3.18
C TYR A 131 7.40 2.36 -4.00
N LEU A 132 7.19 3.63 -4.37
CA LEU A 132 6.10 4.01 -5.25
C LEU A 132 6.15 3.25 -6.57
N ASP A 133 7.31 3.24 -7.23
CA ASP A 133 7.49 2.53 -8.51
C ASP A 133 7.16 1.04 -8.38
N ARG A 134 7.67 0.37 -7.34
CA ARG A 134 7.33 -1.02 -7.05
C ARG A 134 5.82 -1.23 -6.85
N CYS A 135 5.15 -0.32 -6.12
CA CYS A 135 3.71 -0.38 -5.92
C CYS A 135 2.94 -0.16 -7.22
N LEU A 136 3.36 0.79 -8.08
CA LEU A 136 2.71 1.04 -9.36
C LEU A 136 2.76 -0.18 -10.28
N HIS A 137 3.88 -0.88 -10.35
CA HIS A 137 3.98 -2.15 -11.09
C HIS A 137 3.05 -3.24 -10.50
N ALA A 138 2.96 -3.33 -9.18
CA ALA A 138 2.09 -4.30 -8.53
C ALA A 138 0.59 -3.97 -8.71
N TYR A 139 0.20 -2.68 -8.69
CA TYR A 139 -1.15 -2.24 -9.03
C TYR A 139 -1.55 -2.64 -10.47
N GLN A 140 -0.63 -2.51 -11.42
CA GLN A 140 -0.86 -2.95 -12.80
C GLN A 140 -1.11 -4.46 -12.89
N GLN A 141 -0.32 -5.27 -12.16
CA GLN A 141 -0.53 -6.73 -12.11
C GLN A 141 -1.90 -7.11 -11.55
N LEU A 142 -2.45 -6.31 -10.64
CA LEU A 142 -3.77 -6.49 -10.02
C LEU A 142 -4.88 -5.74 -10.79
N ARG A 143 -4.57 -5.13 -11.93
CA ARG A 143 -5.52 -4.38 -12.78
C ARG A 143 -6.24 -3.24 -12.04
N LEU A 144 -5.55 -2.59 -11.10
CA LEU A 144 -6.08 -1.45 -10.36
C LEU A 144 -5.82 -0.13 -11.10
N PRO A 145 -6.85 0.72 -11.29
CA PRO A 145 -6.67 2.05 -11.86
C PRO A 145 -6.00 2.97 -10.82
N VAL A 146 -4.72 3.26 -11.01
CA VAL A 146 -3.91 4.04 -10.07
C VAL A 146 -3.25 5.24 -10.74
N ARG A 147 -3.13 6.33 -9.97
CA ARG A 147 -2.21 7.44 -10.23
C ARG A 147 -1.27 7.55 -9.04
N GLY A 148 0.05 7.55 -9.30
CA GLY A 148 1.08 7.64 -8.27
C GLY A 148 1.85 8.94 -8.35
N PHE A 149 2.18 9.51 -7.18
CA PHE A 149 2.97 10.73 -7.06
C PHE A 149 3.98 10.59 -5.94
N PHE A 150 5.25 10.81 -6.29
CA PHE A 150 6.29 11.02 -5.29
C PHE A 150 6.13 12.40 -4.69
N VAL A 151 5.89 12.46 -3.38
CA VAL A 151 5.79 13.71 -2.60
C VAL A 151 6.38 13.44 -1.22
N ALA A 152 7.42 14.17 -0.84
CA ALA A 152 8.02 14.05 0.48
C ALA A 152 6.95 14.22 1.57
N GLU A 153 7.11 13.51 2.69
CA GLU A 153 6.09 13.41 3.73
C GLU A 153 5.66 14.80 4.23
N GLU A 154 6.59 15.72 4.40
CA GLU A 154 6.35 17.09 4.86
C GLU A 154 5.53 17.93 3.87
N GLU A 155 5.56 17.58 2.58
CA GLU A 155 4.86 18.27 1.51
C GLU A 155 3.47 17.66 1.21
N GLN A 156 3.18 16.46 1.67
CA GLN A 156 1.95 15.74 1.34
C GLN A 156 0.69 16.54 1.72
N ALA A 157 0.69 17.18 2.90
CA ALA A 157 -0.44 17.98 3.36
C ALA A 157 -0.79 19.15 2.43
N PHE A 158 0.21 19.70 1.76
CA PHE A 158 0.04 20.79 0.79
C PHE A 158 -0.40 20.28 -0.58
N ARG A 159 0.17 19.15 -1.04
CA ARG A 159 -0.08 18.62 -2.39
C ARG A 159 -1.39 17.84 -2.51
N VAL A 160 -1.82 17.16 -1.44
CA VAL A 160 -3.01 16.30 -1.45
C VAL A 160 -4.28 17.02 -1.90
N PRO A 161 -4.61 18.25 -1.45
CA PRO A 161 -5.81 18.94 -1.90
C PRO A 161 -5.87 19.17 -3.42
N GLU A 162 -4.76 19.57 -4.03
CA GLU A 162 -4.65 19.76 -5.48
C GLU A 162 -4.88 18.44 -6.22
N LEU A 163 -4.20 17.38 -5.78
CA LEU A 163 -4.29 16.06 -6.41
C LEU A 163 -5.70 15.47 -6.30
N LEU A 164 -6.36 15.61 -5.14
CA LEU A 164 -7.74 15.16 -4.93
C LEU A 164 -8.73 15.89 -5.84
N SER A 165 -8.57 17.21 -6.01
CA SER A 165 -9.42 18.01 -6.88
C SER A 165 -9.25 17.64 -8.36
N ARG A 166 -8.00 17.32 -8.76
CA ARG A 166 -7.68 17.00 -10.15
C ARG A 166 -8.09 15.57 -10.56
N TYR A 167 -7.89 14.59 -9.68
CA TYR A 167 -8.03 13.16 -10.04
C TYR A 167 -9.29 12.52 -9.48
N THR A 168 -9.94 13.13 -8.50
CA THR A 168 -11.20 12.65 -7.88
C THR A 168 -11.18 11.13 -7.58
N PRO A 169 -10.21 10.62 -6.81
CA PRO A 169 -10.10 9.20 -6.52
C PRO A 169 -11.21 8.72 -5.57
N ASP A 170 -11.43 7.41 -5.54
CA ASP A 170 -12.26 6.72 -4.53
C ASP A 170 -11.42 6.31 -3.32
N ILE A 171 -10.09 6.12 -3.51
CA ILE A 171 -9.14 5.66 -2.50
C ILE A 171 -7.89 6.53 -2.56
N LEU A 172 -7.47 7.09 -1.41
CA LEU A 172 -6.21 7.80 -1.22
C LEU A 172 -5.26 6.96 -0.38
N VAL A 173 -4.03 6.80 -0.85
CA VAL A 173 -2.93 6.15 -0.11
C VAL A 173 -1.87 7.19 0.21
N LEU A 174 -1.55 7.35 1.48
CA LEU A 174 -0.53 8.24 2.01
C LEU A 174 0.54 7.41 2.67
N THR A 175 1.66 7.21 2.01
CA THR A 175 2.78 6.39 2.49
C THR A 175 4.11 7.11 2.38
N GLY A 176 5.14 6.48 2.90
CA GLY A 176 6.50 6.98 2.95
C GLY A 176 7.31 6.21 3.98
N HIS A 177 8.06 6.93 4.80
CA HIS A 177 8.82 6.39 5.91
C HIS A 177 8.29 6.94 7.23
N ASP A 178 8.30 6.12 8.26
CA ASP A 178 8.05 6.58 9.62
C ASP A 178 8.83 5.71 10.61
N GLY A 179 8.82 6.06 11.86
CA GLY A 179 9.48 5.29 12.91
C GLY A 179 9.61 6.08 14.20
N LEU A 180 9.73 5.36 15.28
CA LEU A 180 10.02 5.93 16.59
C LEU A 180 11.42 6.55 16.61
N THR A 181 11.52 7.78 17.10
CA THR A 181 12.80 8.48 17.31
C THR A 181 13.35 8.10 18.68
N ARG A 182 14.66 7.81 18.77
CA ARG A 182 15.31 7.33 20.01
C ARG A 182 15.26 8.29 21.19
N GLN A 183 14.92 9.55 20.97
CA GLN A 183 15.04 10.59 22.00
C GLN A 183 13.80 10.81 22.87
N LYS A 184 12.64 10.23 22.53
CA LYS A 184 11.39 10.47 23.28
C LYS A 184 10.70 9.13 23.54
N GLY A 185 10.74 8.69 24.80
CA GLY A 185 10.18 7.39 25.22
C GLY A 185 8.64 7.32 25.30
N ASP A 186 7.93 8.41 24.98
CA ASP A 186 6.47 8.45 25.05
C ASP A 186 5.85 8.16 23.67
N MET A 187 5.37 6.93 23.49
CA MET A 187 4.71 6.49 22.25
C MET A 187 3.33 7.14 22.03
N SER A 188 2.81 7.90 23.00
CA SER A 188 1.55 8.64 22.89
C SER A 188 1.73 10.08 22.38
N SER A 189 2.95 10.49 22.05
CA SER A 189 3.24 11.82 21.48
C SER A 189 3.63 11.75 20.03
N LEU A 190 3.02 12.59 19.18
CA LEU A 190 3.39 12.74 17.75
C LEU A 190 4.86 13.11 17.55
N ASP A 191 5.45 13.85 18.50
CA ASP A 191 6.86 14.23 18.47
C ASP A 191 7.83 13.07 18.65
N SER A 192 7.35 11.89 19.06
CA SER A 192 8.14 10.67 19.17
C SER A 192 8.29 9.94 17.84
N TYR A 193 7.57 10.38 16.81
CA TYR A 193 7.57 9.79 15.48
C TYR A 193 8.19 10.73 14.45
N ARG A 194 8.83 10.15 13.45
CA ARG A 194 9.53 10.93 12.42
C ARG A 194 8.54 11.71 11.54
N HIS A 195 7.53 11.03 10.98
CA HIS A 195 6.59 11.58 9.99
C HIS A 195 5.11 11.37 10.30
N SER A 196 4.73 10.77 11.43
CA SER A 196 3.31 10.62 11.79
C SER A 196 2.56 11.94 11.80
N LYS A 197 3.19 13.05 12.24
CA LYS A 197 2.59 14.39 12.20
C LYS A 197 2.28 14.87 10.79
N ASP A 198 3.13 14.53 9.82
CA ASP A 198 2.98 14.90 8.42
C ASP A 198 1.81 14.14 7.79
N PHE A 199 1.71 12.83 8.05
CA PHE A 199 0.56 12.02 7.66
C PHE A 199 -0.75 12.53 8.29
N VAL A 200 -0.76 12.87 9.57
CA VAL A 200 -1.92 13.47 10.27
C VAL A 200 -2.36 14.75 9.56
N ALA A 201 -1.41 15.63 9.20
CA ALA A 201 -1.70 16.87 8.48
C ALA A 201 -2.28 16.60 7.09
N ALA A 202 -1.74 15.63 6.34
CA ALA A 202 -2.21 15.23 5.02
C ALA A 202 -3.62 14.63 5.07
N ILE A 203 -3.91 13.74 6.03
CA ILE A 203 -5.24 13.17 6.26
C ILE A 203 -6.25 14.27 6.54
N ARG A 204 -5.95 15.18 7.46
CA ARG A 204 -6.83 16.32 7.79
C ARG A 204 -7.08 17.23 6.58
N ALA A 205 -6.06 17.45 5.74
CA ALA A 205 -6.20 18.18 4.49
C ALA A 205 -7.16 17.48 3.52
N ALA A 206 -7.06 16.16 3.38
CA ALA A 206 -7.98 15.37 2.56
C ALA A 206 -9.41 15.39 3.11
N ARG A 207 -9.59 15.21 4.43
CA ARG A 207 -10.92 15.20 5.08
C ARG A 207 -11.65 16.54 5.03
N ARG A 208 -10.94 17.67 4.97
CA ARG A 208 -11.59 18.98 4.73
C ARG A 208 -12.29 19.04 3.37
N LEU A 209 -11.78 18.32 2.36
CA LEU A 209 -12.40 18.26 1.02
C LEU A 209 -13.41 17.12 0.89
N ARG A 210 -13.16 16.00 1.54
CA ARG A 210 -13.95 14.76 1.47
C ARG A 210 -14.15 14.22 2.89
N PRO A 211 -15.14 14.75 3.65
CA PRO A 211 -15.34 14.41 5.07
C PRO A 211 -15.74 12.96 5.30
N SER A 212 -16.52 12.37 4.39
CA SER A 212 -17.05 11.02 4.54
C SER A 212 -16.01 9.95 4.22
N HIS A 213 -15.95 8.91 5.04
CA HIS A 213 -15.18 7.70 4.76
C HIS A 213 -15.71 6.96 3.52
N ASP A 214 -17.03 7.02 3.27
CA ASP A 214 -17.64 6.41 2.10
C ASP A 214 -17.36 7.18 0.80
N ASP A 215 -17.07 8.49 0.86
CA ASP A 215 -16.69 9.27 -0.33
C ASP A 215 -15.22 9.10 -0.69
N LEU A 216 -14.37 8.96 0.32
CA LEU A 216 -12.93 8.78 0.14
C LEU A 216 -12.39 7.84 1.21
N VAL A 217 -11.95 6.67 0.80
CA VAL A 217 -11.19 5.78 1.67
C VAL A 217 -9.76 6.29 1.78
N ILE A 218 -9.24 6.45 2.98
CA ILE A 218 -7.84 6.87 3.21
C ILE A 218 -7.09 5.76 3.92
N PHE A 219 -6.06 5.23 3.27
CA PHE A 219 -4.99 4.48 3.92
C PHE A 219 -3.84 5.42 4.24
N ALA A 220 -3.31 5.39 5.47
CA ALA A 220 -2.17 6.23 5.84
C ALA A 220 -1.15 5.53 6.73
N GLY A 221 0.10 5.96 6.59
CA GLY A 221 1.21 5.59 7.46
C GLY A 221 2.22 4.63 6.83
N ALA A 222 3.26 4.33 7.60
CA ALA A 222 4.39 3.47 7.26
C ALA A 222 4.76 2.58 8.45
N CYS A 223 6.00 2.06 8.49
CA CYS A 223 6.49 1.29 9.64
C CYS A 223 6.40 2.09 10.94
N GLN A 224 5.91 1.47 12.00
CA GLN A 224 5.85 2.04 13.34
C GLN A 224 5.11 3.39 13.47
N SER A 225 4.24 3.77 12.52
CA SER A 225 3.47 5.01 12.61
C SER A 225 2.58 5.08 13.84
N TYR A 226 2.25 6.30 14.26
CA TYR A 226 1.32 6.55 15.36
C TYR A 226 -0.13 6.29 14.92
N TYR A 227 -0.50 5.02 14.93
CA TYR A 227 -1.76 4.48 14.44
C TYR A 227 -2.99 5.25 14.94
N GLU A 228 -3.08 5.49 16.26
CA GLU A 228 -4.23 6.13 16.89
C GLU A 228 -4.41 7.56 16.36
N ALA A 229 -3.33 8.32 16.27
CA ALA A 229 -3.39 9.70 15.74
C ALA A 229 -3.79 9.75 14.26
N LEU A 230 -3.40 8.75 13.48
CA LEU A 230 -3.82 8.64 12.06
C LEU A 230 -5.33 8.38 11.96
N LEU A 231 -5.89 7.48 12.78
CA LEU A 231 -7.34 7.24 12.83
C LEU A 231 -8.11 8.46 13.32
N GLU A 232 -7.65 9.11 14.39
CA GLU A 232 -8.26 10.35 14.91
C GLU A 232 -8.24 11.48 13.88
N ALA A 233 -7.23 11.54 13.01
CA ALA A 233 -7.17 12.48 11.91
C ALA A 233 -8.18 12.17 10.80
N GLY A 234 -8.76 10.96 10.78
CA GLY A 234 -9.77 10.52 9.82
C GLY A 234 -9.27 9.52 8.78
N ALA A 235 -8.14 8.82 9.00
CA ALA A 235 -7.80 7.67 8.17
C ALA A 235 -8.87 6.59 8.29
N THR A 236 -9.17 5.89 7.19
CA THR A 236 -10.06 4.72 7.21
C THR A 236 -9.29 3.49 7.65
N PHE A 237 -8.08 3.35 7.12
CA PHE A 237 -7.11 2.34 7.51
C PHE A 237 -5.78 3.01 7.81
N ALA A 238 -5.07 2.50 8.79
CA ALA A 238 -3.77 2.99 9.16
C ALA A 238 -2.80 1.85 9.48
N SER A 239 -1.52 2.11 9.26
CA SER A 239 -0.47 1.14 9.52
C SER A 239 -0.07 1.13 10.99
N SER A 240 0.39 -0.03 11.40
CA SER A 240 1.21 -0.33 12.54
C SER A 240 0.57 -0.09 13.92
N PRO A 241 -0.65 -0.62 14.19
CA PRO A 241 -1.22 -0.59 15.54
C PRO A 241 -0.28 -1.22 16.58
N ALA A 242 0.47 -2.26 16.22
CA ALA A 242 1.46 -2.89 17.10
C ALA A 242 2.87 -2.26 17.03
N ARG A 243 3.04 -1.12 16.33
CA ARG A 243 4.34 -0.44 16.12
C ARG A 243 5.40 -1.34 15.49
N ILE A 244 4.98 -2.25 14.63
CA ILE A 244 5.85 -3.18 13.89
C ILE A 244 6.24 -2.63 12.52
N LEU A 245 7.18 -3.29 11.89
CA LEU A 245 7.54 -3.03 10.50
C LEU A 245 6.50 -3.68 9.58
N ILE A 246 6.07 -2.96 8.56
CA ILE A 246 5.09 -3.45 7.57
C ILE A 246 5.77 -3.68 6.22
N HIS A 247 5.29 -4.67 5.50
CA HIS A 247 5.74 -4.93 4.14
C HIS A 247 5.34 -3.79 3.19
N ALA A 248 6.19 -3.49 2.21
CA ALA A 248 5.96 -2.39 1.27
C ALA A 248 4.64 -2.52 0.48
N PHE A 249 4.14 -3.73 0.28
CA PHE A 249 2.89 -4.00 -0.43
C PHE A 249 1.66 -4.16 0.47
N ASP A 250 1.77 -4.11 1.78
CA ASP A 250 0.58 -4.18 2.65
C ASP A 250 -0.45 -3.08 2.34
N PRO A 251 -0.06 -1.80 2.14
CA PRO A 251 -1.01 -0.76 1.72
C PRO A 251 -1.73 -1.08 0.41
N LEU A 252 -1.02 -1.66 -0.56
CA LEU A 252 -1.57 -2.05 -1.85
C LEU A 252 -2.62 -3.17 -1.70
N LEU A 253 -2.39 -4.15 -0.86
CA LEU A 253 -3.32 -5.25 -0.63
C LEU A 253 -4.60 -4.79 0.09
N VAL A 254 -4.50 -3.81 1.00
CA VAL A 254 -5.66 -3.11 1.57
C VAL A 254 -6.48 -2.45 0.47
N VAL A 255 -5.81 -1.70 -0.39
CA VAL A 255 -6.44 -0.98 -1.51
C VAL A 255 -7.11 -1.93 -2.49
N GLU A 256 -6.45 -3.03 -2.83
CA GLU A 256 -7.01 -4.07 -3.71
C GLU A 256 -8.33 -4.60 -3.14
N ARG A 257 -8.33 -4.96 -1.86
CA ARG A 257 -9.53 -5.48 -1.21
C ARG A 257 -10.68 -4.48 -1.27
N VAL A 258 -10.44 -3.22 -0.95
CA VAL A 258 -11.46 -2.16 -0.99
C VAL A 258 -11.94 -1.88 -2.41
N ALA A 259 -11.01 -1.77 -3.37
CA ALA A 259 -11.31 -1.39 -4.74
C ALA A 259 -12.16 -2.43 -5.48
N TYR A 260 -11.97 -3.72 -5.16
CA TYR A 260 -12.69 -4.84 -5.78
C TYR A 260 -13.83 -5.42 -4.93
N THR A 261 -14.12 -4.89 -3.76
CA THR A 261 -15.34 -5.22 -3.04
C THR A 261 -16.51 -4.38 -3.55
N PRO A 262 -17.68 -4.98 -3.86
CA PRO A 262 -18.86 -4.24 -4.33
C PRO A 262 -19.31 -3.16 -3.35
N ILE A 263 -19.92 -2.08 -3.88
CA ILE A 263 -20.38 -0.95 -3.06
C ILE A 263 -21.51 -1.29 -2.07
N HIS A 264 -22.15 -2.42 -2.21
CA HIS A 264 -23.19 -2.92 -1.29
C HIS A 264 -22.65 -3.89 -0.24
N GLU A 265 -21.39 -4.29 -0.35
CA GLU A 265 -20.70 -5.15 0.62
C GLU A 265 -19.79 -4.32 1.53
N THR A 266 -19.59 -4.81 2.75
CA THR A 266 -18.70 -4.19 3.74
C THR A 266 -17.36 -4.88 3.75
N VAL A 267 -16.28 -4.09 3.80
CA VAL A 267 -14.90 -4.53 4.02
C VAL A 267 -14.58 -4.32 5.49
N THR A 268 -14.18 -5.37 6.17
CA THR A 268 -13.80 -5.31 7.59
C THR A 268 -12.28 -5.31 7.77
N PRO A 269 -11.75 -4.67 8.84
CA PRO A 269 -10.33 -4.72 9.14
C PRO A 269 -9.78 -6.14 9.30
N GLN A 270 -10.58 -7.06 9.85
CA GLN A 270 -10.19 -8.46 10.06
C GLN A 270 -9.95 -9.21 8.73
N GLU A 271 -10.76 -8.92 7.71
CA GLU A 271 -10.55 -9.50 6.37
C GLU A 271 -9.29 -8.95 5.72
N ILE A 272 -9.05 -7.64 5.88
CA ILE A 272 -7.86 -6.96 5.35
C ILE A 272 -6.59 -7.54 5.97
N ILE A 273 -6.53 -7.68 7.29
CA ILE A 273 -5.36 -8.20 8.00
C ILE A 273 -4.95 -9.59 7.46
N LYS A 274 -5.92 -10.46 7.18
CA LYS A 274 -5.67 -11.81 6.61
C LYS A 274 -5.06 -11.74 5.20
N ASP A 275 -5.32 -10.67 4.48
CA ASP A 275 -4.85 -10.44 3.12
C ASP A 275 -3.50 -9.69 3.06
N THR A 276 -2.99 -9.16 4.17
CA THR A 276 -1.67 -8.49 4.23
C THR A 276 -0.52 -9.48 4.38
N ILE A 277 0.64 -9.12 3.85
CA ILE A 277 1.87 -9.95 3.90
C ILE A 277 2.41 -10.03 5.33
N THR A 278 2.37 -8.91 6.05
CA THR A 278 2.85 -8.84 7.43
C THR A 278 1.89 -9.52 8.41
N GLY A 279 0.57 -9.47 8.16
CA GLY A 279 -0.43 -10.12 9.01
C GLY A 279 -0.82 -9.30 10.25
N GLU A 280 -1.06 -9.98 11.37
CA GLU A 280 -1.56 -9.37 12.62
C GLU A 280 -0.66 -8.22 13.11
N GLY A 281 -1.30 -7.16 13.61
CA GLY A 281 -0.61 -5.98 14.11
C GLY A 281 -0.05 -5.04 13.05
N SER A 282 -0.14 -5.38 11.76
CA SER A 282 0.37 -4.56 10.65
C SER A 282 -0.54 -3.39 10.32
N ILE A 283 -1.83 -3.63 10.23
CA ILE A 283 -2.85 -2.69 9.77
C ILE A 283 -4.07 -2.79 10.67
N GLY A 284 -4.76 -1.68 10.83
CA GLY A 284 -6.06 -1.62 11.45
C GLY A 284 -6.90 -0.53 10.80
N GLY A 285 -8.12 -0.34 11.28
CA GLY A 285 -9.02 0.68 10.71
C GLY A 285 -10.46 0.48 11.11
N VAL A 286 -11.35 1.03 10.30
CA VAL A 286 -12.81 0.95 10.49
C VAL A 286 -13.45 0.26 9.29
N GLU A 287 -14.65 -0.29 9.49
CA GLU A 287 -15.45 -0.87 8.42
C GLU A 287 -15.81 0.17 7.37
N ILE A 288 -15.83 -0.26 6.10
CA ILE A 288 -16.15 0.60 4.97
C ILE A 288 -16.88 -0.18 3.87
N LYS A 289 -17.73 0.50 3.12
CA LYS A 289 -18.29 -0.09 1.89
C LYS A 289 -17.24 -0.20 0.80
N GLY A 290 -17.30 -1.28 0.02
CA GLY A 290 -16.44 -1.48 -1.13
C GLY A 290 -16.56 -0.36 -2.17
N LYS A 291 -15.70 -0.40 -3.19
CA LYS A 291 -15.65 0.63 -4.25
C LYS A 291 -15.86 0.07 -5.65
N LEU A 292 -16.10 -1.25 -5.79
CA LEU A 292 -16.41 -1.85 -7.08
C LEU A 292 -17.83 -1.51 -7.50
N ARG A 293 -17.99 -0.97 -8.70
CA ARG A 293 -19.28 -0.80 -9.40
C ARG A 293 -19.33 -1.71 -10.60
N LEU A 294 -20.50 -2.26 -10.83
CA LEU A 294 -20.79 -3.05 -12.03
C LEU A 294 -21.67 -2.24 -12.96
N GLY A 295 -21.36 -2.23 -14.23
CA GLY A 295 -22.12 -1.56 -15.26
C GLY A 295 -22.60 -2.53 -16.34
N TYR A 296 -23.75 -2.22 -16.95
CA TYR A 296 -24.37 -3.00 -18.01
C TYR A 296 -25.07 -2.06 -19.01
N PRO A 297 -25.11 -2.38 -20.30
CA PRO A 297 -24.35 -3.44 -20.97
C PRO A 297 -22.90 -3.06 -21.24
N ALA A 298 -22.03 -4.05 -21.39
CA ALA A 298 -20.70 -3.82 -21.94
C ALA A 298 -20.82 -3.42 -23.42
N SER A 299 -20.06 -2.41 -23.82
CA SER A 299 -20.02 -1.94 -25.21
C SER A 299 -18.58 -1.96 -25.72
N PRO A 300 -18.33 -2.38 -26.97
CA PRO A 300 -16.99 -2.33 -27.56
C PRO A 300 -16.46 -0.88 -27.69
N HIS A 301 -17.34 0.10 -27.53
CA HIS A 301 -16.98 1.53 -27.56
C HIS A 301 -16.68 2.14 -26.19
N LEU A 302 -16.71 1.36 -25.08
CA LEU A 302 -16.38 1.82 -23.73
C LEU A 302 -14.87 2.06 -23.61
N ARG A 303 -14.44 3.31 -23.80
CA ARG A 303 -13.01 3.69 -23.79
C ARG A 303 -12.43 3.90 -22.39
N PHE A 304 -13.23 4.12 -21.37
CA PHE A 304 -12.74 4.36 -20.00
C PHE A 304 -12.17 3.10 -19.32
N LEU A 305 -12.44 1.90 -19.88
CA LEU A 305 -11.84 0.65 -19.40
C LEU A 305 -10.43 0.41 -19.99
N SER A 306 -10.07 1.11 -21.07
CA SER A 306 -8.75 1.00 -21.71
C SER A 306 -7.73 2.01 -21.19
N ALA A 307 -8.12 2.94 -20.30
CA ALA A 307 -7.27 4.02 -19.82
C ALA A 307 -6.31 3.63 -18.67
N THR A 308 -6.04 2.34 -18.46
CA THR A 308 -5.00 1.87 -17.54
C THR A 308 -3.61 1.76 -18.18
N SER A 309 -3.46 2.23 -19.43
CA SER A 309 -2.19 2.25 -20.17
C SER A 309 -1.85 3.70 -20.52
N GLY A 310 -1.07 4.36 -19.63
CA GLY A 310 -0.57 5.71 -19.87
C GLY A 310 0.14 6.26 -18.63
#